data_30cfa4121e3db28bc4ed14625ebc4f98
#
_entry.id   30cfa4121e3db28bc4ed14625ebc4f98
#
_cell.length_a   1.000
_cell.length_b   1.000
_cell.length_c   1.000
_cell.angle_alpha   90.00
_cell.angle_beta   90.00
_cell.angle_gamma   90.00
#
_symmetry.space_group_name_H-M   'P 1'
#
loop_
_entity.id
_entity.type
_entity.pdbx_description
1 polymer ?
#
loop_
_entity_poly.entity_id
_entity_poly.type
_entity_poly.pdbx_seq_one_letter_code
_entity_poly.pdbx_strand_id
1 'polypeptide(L)'
;YIQYKTNLKLAVQKDRQFSNFGYNDLDYDILAFPRSSVSKYNLVLANCIGLIDADYRGEVLLRFKYIWQPEDYKIRTDNLLEGYVNFTKLYNKGDKVCQLKVTKVENVEFVLVDELDSTNRGDGGFGSTDVKKKDNVMSESKKSTTIEELYANSNKSETPKKYSQLIAERDNNQFNQK
;
A
#
# COMPACT_ATOMS: atom_id res chain seq x y z
N TYR A 1 -10.62 -0.22 10.75
CA TYR A 1 -9.98 -1.45 10.23
C TYR A 1 -10.79 -2.70 10.57
N ILE A 2 -10.57 -3.77 9.79
CA ILE A 2 -11.10 -5.11 10.04
C ILE A 2 -9.93 -5.97 10.51
N GLN A 3 -10.07 -6.65 11.65
CA GLN A 3 -9.02 -7.47 12.23
C GLN A 3 -9.37 -8.95 12.12
N TYR A 4 -8.44 -9.72 11.58
CA TYR A 4 -8.53 -11.17 11.50
C TYR A 4 -7.60 -11.80 12.54
N LYS A 5 -8.16 -12.66 13.38
CA LYS A 5 -7.44 -13.50 14.32
C LYS A 5 -6.99 -14.76 13.60
N THR A 6 -5.71 -15.09 13.71
CA THR A 6 -5.17 -16.30 13.05
C THR A 6 -5.11 -17.52 13.96
N ASN A 7 -5.19 -17.31 15.28
CA ASN A 7 -4.90 -18.33 16.31
C ASN A 7 -3.49 -18.93 16.21
N LEU A 8 -2.57 -18.25 15.52
CA LEU A 8 -1.19 -18.70 15.36
C LEU A 8 -0.26 -17.85 16.22
N LYS A 9 0.65 -18.53 16.91
CA LYS A 9 1.85 -17.94 17.50
C LYS A 9 3.05 -18.56 16.83
N LEU A 10 4.04 -17.75 16.48
CA LEU A 10 5.16 -18.17 15.66
C LEU A 10 6.48 -17.95 16.39
N ALA A 11 7.40 -18.85 16.17
CA ALA A 11 8.80 -18.70 16.54
C ALA A 11 9.67 -19.39 15.49
N VAL A 12 10.78 -18.79 15.13
CA VAL A 12 11.80 -19.44 14.29
C VAL A 12 12.76 -20.15 15.22
N GLN A 13 12.96 -21.43 15.01
CA GLN A 13 13.98 -22.22 15.69
C GLN A 13 14.96 -22.75 14.67
N LYS A 14 16.23 -22.67 14.99
CA LYS A 14 17.27 -23.37 14.23
C LYS A 14 17.24 -24.86 14.53
N ASP A 15 17.54 -25.62 13.52
CA ASP A 15 17.80 -27.04 13.70
C ASP A 15 19.02 -27.19 14.64
N ARG A 16 18.83 -27.89 15.76
CA ARG A 16 19.84 -28.08 16.77
C ARG A 16 21.14 -28.72 16.24
N GLN A 17 21.09 -29.39 15.08
CA GLN A 17 22.27 -29.96 14.42
C GLN A 17 23.24 -28.90 13.88
N PHE A 18 22.80 -27.65 13.69
CA PHE A 18 23.62 -26.54 13.22
C PHE A 18 23.93 -25.48 14.28
N SER A 19 23.55 -25.71 15.54
CA SER A 19 23.74 -24.77 16.66
C SER A 19 25.20 -24.47 17.04
N ASN A 20 26.16 -25.22 16.52
CA ASN A 20 27.58 -25.04 16.79
C ASN A 20 28.19 -23.78 16.13
N PHE A 21 27.44 -23.03 15.36
CA PHE A 21 27.90 -21.83 14.64
C PHE A 21 27.51 -20.49 15.28
N GLY A 22 27.06 -20.46 16.53
CA GLY A 22 26.89 -19.20 17.29
C GLY A 22 25.79 -18.26 16.81
N TYR A 23 24.81 -18.76 16.07
CA TYR A 23 23.66 -17.97 15.66
C TYR A 23 22.55 -18.00 16.73
N ASN A 24 21.97 -16.85 17.05
CA ASN A 24 20.83 -16.76 17.95
C ASN A 24 19.52 -17.04 17.20
N ASP A 25 18.51 -17.59 17.90
CA ASP A 25 17.16 -17.78 17.37
C ASP A 25 16.49 -16.45 17.00
N LEU A 26 17.05 -15.33 17.47
CA LEU A 26 16.62 -13.96 17.19
C LEU A 26 17.17 -13.37 15.88
N ASP A 27 17.98 -14.15 15.12
CA ASP A 27 18.54 -13.68 13.85
C ASP A 27 17.52 -13.71 12.67
N TYR A 28 16.27 -14.00 12.93
CA TYR A 28 15.26 -14.14 11.88
C TYR A 28 13.94 -13.49 12.26
N ASP A 29 13.44 -12.64 11.37
CA ASP A 29 12.09 -12.08 11.41
C ASP A 29 11.15 -12.83 10.47
N ILE A 30 9.85 -12.66 10.70
CA ILE A 30 8.83 -13.19 9.82
C ILE A 30 8.08 -12.03 9.17
N LEU A 31 8.06 -12.00 7.85
CA LEU A 31 7.29 -11.04 7.09
C LEU A 31 5.96 -11.66 6.65
N ALA A 32 4.88 -10.96 6.94
CA ALA A 32 3.53 -11.33 6.51
C ALA A 32 3.10 -10.47 5.31
N PHE A 33 2.84 -11.12 4.19
CA PHE A 33 2.39 -10.49 2.96
C PHE A 33 0.93 -10.87 2.67
N PRO A 34 0.10 -9.98 2.12
CA PRO A 34 -1.16 -10.39 1.53
C PRO A 34 -0.89 -11.35 0.37
N ARG A 35 -1.82 -12.29 0.16
CA ARG A 35 -1.77 -13.18 -1.01
C ARG A 35 -2.32 -12.44 -2.24
N SER A 36 -1.95 -12.88 -3.43
CA SER A 36 -2.48 -12.33 -4.69
C SER A 36 -4.01 -12.33 -4.77
N SER A 37 -4.66 -13.27 -4.07
CA SER A 37 -6.12 -13.34 -3.96
C SER A 37 -6.75 -12.11 -3.28
N VAL A 38 -5.98 -11.26 -2.60
CA VAL A 38 -6.49 -10.00 -2.00
C VAL A 38 -7.14 -9.11 -3.06
N SER A 39 -6.70 -9.21 -4.33
CA SER A 39 -7.29 -8.48 -5.46
C SER A 39 -8.79 -8.76 -5.70
N LYS A 40 -9.33 -9.85 -5.13
CA LYS A 40 -10.76 -10.21 -5.21
C LYS A 40 -11.60 -9.53 -4.11
N TYR A 41 -10.96 -8.90 -3.15
CA TYR A 41 -11.56 -8.31 -1.97
C TYR A 41 -11.35 -6.79 -1.96
N ASN A 42 -12.20 -6.08 -1.23
CA ASN A 42 -12.08 -4.64 -1.04
C ASN A 42 -11.19 -4.35 0.19
N LEU A 43 -10.02 -4.96 0.24
CA LEU A 43 -9.15 -4.94 1.40
C LEU A 43 -7.71 -4.60 1.02
N VAL A 44 -7.05 -3.82 1.87
CA VAL A 44 -5.61 -3.59 1.84
C VAL A 44 -5.03 -3.80 3.23
N LEU A 45 -3.90 -4.50 3.30
CA LEU A 45 -3.21 -4.70 4.58
C LEU A 45 -2.79 -3.34 5.14
N ALA A 46 -3.17 -3.06 6.38
CA ALA A 46 -3.09 -1.70 6.96
C ALA A 46 -1.66 -1.18 7.09
N ASN A 47 -0.69 -2.08 7.24
CA ASN A 47 0.75 -1.79 7.35
C ASN A 47 1.55 -2.25 6.12
N CYS A 48 0.90 -2.49 4.98
CA CYS A 48 1.47 -2.97 3.72
C CYS A 48 2.15 -4.35 3.85
N ILE A 49 3.15 -4.47 4.71
CA ILE A 49 3.87 -5.70 5.08
C ILE A 49 3.86 -5.78 6.59
N GLY A 50 3.41 -6.90 7.15
CA GLY A 50 3.49 -7.16 8.58
C GLY A 50 4.88 -7.67 8.95
N LEU A 51 5.60 -6.94 9.78
CA LEU A 51 6.81 -7.44 10.41
C LEU A 51 6.43 -8.11 11.74
N ILE A 52 6.89 -9.32 11.93
CA ILE A 52 6.74 -10.10 13.15
C ILE A 52 8.15 -10.33 13.67
N ASP A 53 8.49 -9.62 14.73
CA ASP A 53 9.83 -9.61 15.32
C ASP A 53 10.20 -10.99 15.84
N ALA A 54 11.49 -11.27 15.85
CA ALA A 54 12.04 -12.56 16.25
C ALA A 54 11.65 -12.98 17.68
N ASP A 55 11.46 -12.01 18.59
CA ASP A 55 11.09 -12.22 19.99
C ASP A 55 9.58 -12.09 20.26
N TYR A 56 8.76 -11.79 19.24
CA TYR A 56 7.32 -11.72 19.40
C TYR A 56 6.72 -13.11 19.69
N ARG A 57 5.91 -13.21 20.75
CA ARG A 57 5.25 -14.46 21.17
C ARG A 57 3.73 -14.35 21.25
N GLY A 58 3.19 -13.21 20.79
CA GLY A 58 1.75 -13.00 20.74
C GLY A 58 1.08 -13.70 19.56
N GLU A 59 -0.24 -13.59 19.49
CA GLU A 59 -1.01 -14.05 18.35
C GLU A 59 -0.75 -13.14 17.12
N VAL A 60 -0.52 -13.73 15.97
CA VAL A 60 -0.45 -12.99 14.71
C VAL A 60 -1.84 -12.48 14.34
N LEU A 61 -1.99 -11.17 14.33
CA LEU A 61 -3.21 -10.47 13.96
C LEU A 61 -3.03 -9.74 12.64
N LEU A 62 -3.96 -9.90 11.73
CA LEU A 62 -3.93 -9.24 10.44
C LEU A 62 -5.00 -8.15 10.41
N ARG A 63 -4.59 -6.90 10.21
CA ARG A 63 -5.47 -5.75 10.13
C ARG A 63 -5.54 -5.23 8.71
N PHE A 64 -6.76 -5.10 8.18
CA PHE A 64 -7.01 -4.57 6.84
C PHE A 64 -7.84 -3.29 6.92
N LYS A 65 -7.57 -2.35 6.02
CA LYS A 65 -8.44 -1.25 5.71
C LYS A 65 -9.41 -1.69 4.62
N TYR A 66 -10.68 -1.34 4.77
CA TYR A 66 -11.68 -1.54 3.73
C TYR A 66 -11.54 -0.43 2.68
N ILE A 67 -11.51 -0.82 1.42
CA ILE A 67 -11.45 0.10 0.28
C ILE A 67 -12.88 0.28 -0.21
N TRP A 68 -13.46 1.42 0.11
CA TRP A 68 -14.82 1.77 -0.28
C TRP A 68 -14.97 1.85 -1.79
N GLN A 69 -16.03 1.22 -2.31
CA GLN A 69 -16.39 1.26 -3.71
C GLN A 69 -17.64 2.11 -3.90
N PRO A 70 -17.92 2.64 -5.11
CA PRO A 70 -19.14 3.41 -5.37
C PRO A 70 -20.42 2.67 -4.98
N GLU A 71 -20.43 1.35 -5.14
CA GLU A 71 -21.56 0.47 -4.84
C GLU A 71 -21.83 0.31 -3.34
N ASP A 72 -20.87 0.65 -2.50
CA ASP A 72 -20.99 0.58 -1.04
C ASP A 72 -21.79 1.75 -0.48
N TYR A 73 -22.11 2.76 -1.28
CA TYR A 73 -22.82 3.94 -0.86
C TYR A 73 -24.28 3.94 -1.32
N LYS A 74 -25.18 4.32 -0.42
CA LYS A 74 -26.60 4.50 -0.70
C LYS A 74 -27.05 5.87 -0.22
N ILE A 75 -27.96 6.49 -0.98
CA ILE A 75 -28.63 7.71 -0.55
C ILE A 75 -29.84 7.30 0.28
N ARG A 76 -29.89 7.79 1.51
CA ARG A 76 -31.03 7.60 2.42
C ARG A 76 -32.20 8.49 1.99
N THR A 77 -33.36 8.23 2.58
CA THR A 77 -34.61 9.01 2.34
C THR A 77 -34.48 10.49 2.76
N ASP A 78 -33.55 10.79 3.67
CA ASP A 78 -33.20 12.16 4.13
C ASP A 78 -32.08 12.82 3.28
N ASN A 79 -31.76 12.26 2.12
CA ASN A 79 -30.69 12.68 1.20
C ASN A 79 -29.26 12.59 1.78
N LEU A 80 -29.05 11.89 2.88
CA LEU A 80 -27.72 11.61 3.40
C LEU A 80 -27.09 10.43 2.69
N LEU A 81 -25.78 10.52 2.42
CA LEU A 81 -25.02 9.43 1.87
C LEU A 81 -24.57 8.51 3.01
N GLU A 82 -24.91 7.23 2.91
CA GLU A 82 -24.54 6.21 3.90
C GLU A 82 -23.72 5.10 3.25
N GLY A 83 -22.62 4.70 3.89
CA GLY A 83 -21.73 3.64 3.42
C GLY A 83 -22.03 2.30 4.08
N TYR A 84 -22.11 1.23 3.31
CA TYR A 84 -22.34 -0.13 3.76
C TYR A 84 -21.18 -1.03 3.31
N VAL A 85 -20.56 -1.71 4.27
CA VAL A 85 -19.51 -2.68 3.98
C VAL A 85 -20.08 -3.86 3.21
N ASN A 86 -19.50 -4.17 2.07
CA ASN A 86 -19.86 -5.35 1.30
C ASN A 86 -19.18 -6.60 1.89
N PHE A 87 -19.90 -7.36 2.70
CA PHE A 87 -19.37 -8.54 3.37
C PHE A 87 -18.93 -9.65 2.40
N THR A 88 -19.44 -9.69 1.17
CA THR A 88 -18.99 -10.66 0.17
C THR A 88 -17.58 -10.35 -0.36
N LYS A 89 -17.09 -9.14 -0.08
CA LYS A 89 -15.74 -8.65 -0.40
C LYS A 89 -14.79 -8.66 0.80
N LEU A 90 -15.10 -9.46 1.80
CA LEU A 90 -14.25 -9.73 2.97
C LEU A 90 -13.82 -11.19 2.98
N TYR A 91 -12.74 -11.48 3.71
CA TYR A 91 -12.33 -12.86 3.98
C TYR A 91 -13.29 -13.53 4.97
N ASN A 92 -13.57 -14.79 4.72
CA ASN A 92 -14.36 -15.64 5.61
C ASN A 92 -13.46 -16.47 6.54
N LYS A 93 -14.06 -17.06 7.56
CA LYS A 93 -13.36 -18.03 8.42
C LYS A 93 -12.84 -19.20 7.58
N GLY A 94 -11.55 -19.49 7.72
CA GLY A 94 -10.88 -20.57 6.98
C GLY A 94 -10.20 -20.11 5.68
N ASP A 95 -10.39 -18.88 5.25
CA ASP A 95 -9.69 -18.34 4.09
C ASP A 95 -8.19 -18.17 4.35
N LYS A 96 -7.40 -18.38 3.31
CA LYS A 96 -5.95 -18.16 3.32
C LYS A 96 -5.68 -16.67 3.08
N VAL A 97 -5.48 -15.91 4.16
CA VAL A 97 -5.45 -14.44 4.14
C VAL A 97 -4.07 -13.87 3.80
N CYS A 98 -3.00 -14.52 4.27
CA CYS A 98 -1.63 -14.06 4.06
C CYS A 98 -0.69 -15.21 3.70
N GLN A 99 0.53 -14.86 3.38
CA GLN A 99 1.68 -15.74 3.23
C GLN A 99 2.83 -15.19 4.04
N LEU A 100 3.62 -16.09 4.62
CA LEU A 100 4.73 -15.75 5.49
C LEU A 100 6.05 -16.03 4.80
N LYS A 101 7.03 -15.17 5.05
CA LYS A 101 8.42 -15.34 4.62
C LYS A 101 9.32 -15.16 5.84
N VAL A 102 10.17 -16.14 6.11
CA VAL A 102 11.23 -16.00 7.10
C VAL A 102 12.39 -15.23 6.45
N THR A 103 12.91 -14.22 7.13
CA THR A 103 13.99 -13.38 6.64
C THR A 103 15.07 -13.28 7.72
N LYS A 104 16.32 -13.46 7.32
CA LYS A 104 17.45 -13.24 8.22
C LYS A 104 17.59 -11.75 8.50
N VAL A 105 17.81 -11.40 9.76
CA VAL A 105 18.14 -10.06 10.19
C VAL A 105 19.67 -9.91 10.17
N GLU A 106 20.16 -8.94 9.42
CA GLU A 106 21.58 -8.61 9.41
C GLU A 106 21.89 -7.60 10.53
N ASN A 107 22.96 -7.84 11.26
CA ASN A 107 23.43 -6.88 12.23
C ASN A 107 24.03 -5.68 11.50
N VAL A 108 23.49 -4.51 11.74
CA VAL A 108 23.94 -3.25 11.14
C VAL A 108 24.27 -2.26 12.23
N GLU A 109 25.29 -1.44 11.99
CA GLU A 109 25.67 -0.31 12.82
C GLU A 109 25.35 0.98 12.06
N PHE A 110 24.66 1.91 12.71
CA PHE A 110 24.37 3.23 12.15
C PHE A 110 25.46 4.21 12.60
N VAL A 111 26.15 4.79 11.64
CA VAL A 111 27.20 5.81 11.89
C VAL A 111 26.68 7.15 11.41
N LEU A 112 26.71 8.15 12.31
CA LEU A 112 26.34 9.51 11.93
C LEU A 112 27.52 10.12 11.15
N VAL A 113 27.22 10.64 9.97
CA VAL A 113 28.17 11.33 9.09
C VAL A 113 27.57 12.66 8.64
N ASP A 114 28.43 13.64 8.34
CA ASP A 114 27.96 14.94 7.84
C ASP A 114 27.47 14.84 6.40
N GLU A 115 28.14 14.04 5.57
CA GLU A 115 27.79 13.80 4.16
C GLU A 115 27.96 12.33 3.81
N LEU A 116 27.15 11.85 2.89
CA LEU A 116 27.30 10.52 2.28
C LEU A 116 28.25 10.60 1.08
N ASP A 117 28.82 9.46 0.72
CA ASP A 117 29.62 9.32 -0.48
C ASP A 117 28.78 9.58 -1.76
N SER A 118 29.46 10.06 -2.80
CA SER A 118 28.80 10.34 -4.08
C SER A 118 28.60 9.05 -4.88
N THR A 119 27.44 8.94 -5.53
CA THR A 119 27.12 7.83 -6.43
C THR A 119 26.66 8.35 -7.79
N ASN A 120 26.70 7.49 -8.83
CA ASN A 120 26.21 7.85 -10.17
C ASN A 120 24.72 8.22 -10.20
N ARG A 121 23.94 7.78 -9.19
CA ARG A 121 22.53 8.09 -9.06
C ARG A 121 22.32 9.39 -8.29
N GLY A 122 23.22 9.72 -7.36
CA GLY A 122 23.09 10.85 -6.42
C GLY A 122 21.75 10.82 -5.69
N ASP A 123 21.05 11.95 -5.68
CA ASP A 123 19.75 12.17 -5.07
C ASP A 123 18.55 11.88 -6.02
N GLY A 124 18.83 11.34 -7.20
CA GLY A 124 17.80 11.03 -8.20
C GLY A 124 16.77 10.03 -7.71
N GLY A 125 15.51 10.48 -7.57
CA GLY A 125 14.35 9.69 -7.17
C GLY A 125 13.15 9.89 -8.11
N PHE A 126 12.00 9.32 -7.75
CA PHE A 126 10.68 9.54 -8.36
C PHE A 126 10.66 9.50 -9.90
N GLY A 127 11.30 8.48 -10.52
CA GLY A 127 11.30 8.29 -11.97
C GLY A 127 12.45 9.03 -12.67
N SER A 128 13.47 9.51 -11.95
CA SER A 128 14.65 10.15 -12.56
C SER A 128 15.36 9.30 -13.60
N THR A 129 15.17 7.97 -13.58
CA THR A 129 15.71 7.01 -14.55
C THR A 129 14.86 6.86 -15.81
N ASP A 130 13.62 7.37 -15.81
CA ASP A 130 12.68 7.23 -16.94
C ASP A 130 12.84 8.34 -17.99
N VAL A 131 13.75 9.28 -17.75
CA VAL A 131 14.07 10.34 -18.71
C VAL A 131 14.82 9.68 -19.88
N LYS A 132 14.07 9.22 -20.89
CA LYS A 132 14.66 8.91 -22.20
C LYS A 132 15.45 10.14 -22.66
N LYS A 133 16.72 9.95 -22.99
CA LYS A 133 17.53 10.98 -23.66
C LYS A 133 16.75 11.44 -24.89
N LYS A 134 15.96 12.50 -24.77
CA LYS A 134 15.47 13.24 -25.91
C LYS A 134 16.67 14.05 -26.41
N ASP A 135 17.05 13.75 -27.61
CA ASP A 135 18.03 14.53 -28.35
C ASP A 135 17.71 16.02 -28.25
N ASN A 136 18.71 16.78 -27.86
CA ASN A 136 18.86 18.22 -27.89
C ASN A 136 17.65 19.05 -28.41
N VAL A 137 16.71 19.33 -27.51
CA VAL A 137 15.86 20.50 -27.63
C VAL A 137 15.87 21.18 -26.25
N MET A 138 16.18 22.47 -26.24
CA MET A 138 16.40 23.33 -25.07
C MET A 138 15.39 23.05 -23.96
N SER A 139 15.90 22.69 -22.79
CA SER A 139 15.11 22.44 -21.60
C SER A 139 14.55 23.74 -21.02
N GLU A 140 13.28 23.99 -21.24
CA GLU A 140 12.53 24.82 -20.30
C GLU A 140 12.36 24.01 -19.00
N SER A 141 12.96 24.50 -17.93
CA SER A 141 12.84 23.92 -16.59
C SER A 141 11.35 23.87 -16.21
N LYS A 142 10.79 22.68 -16.06
CA LYS A 142 9.47 22.52 -15.44
C LYS A 142 9.57 23.02 -13.99
N LYS A 143 9.03 24.19 -13.72
CA LYS A 143 8.86 24.68 -12.35
C LYS A 143 8.01 23.66 -11.60
N SER A 144 8.50 23.21 -10.46
CA SER A 144 7.72 22.43 -9.50
C SER A 144 6.55 23.30 -9.05
N THR A 145 5.34 22.90 -9.36
CA THR A 145 4.12 23.58 -8.93
C THR A 145 3.90 23.32 -7.46
N THR A 146 3.86 24.37 -6.64
CA THR A 146 3.57 24.23 -5.21
C THR A 146 2.10 23.90 -4.98
N ILE A 147 1.80 23.33 -3.79
CA ILE A 147 0.40 23.04 -3.39
C ILE A 147 -0.43 24.33 -3.42
N GLU A 148 0.13 25.49 -3.05
CA GLU A 148 -0.53 26.78 -3.11
C GLU A 148 -0.90 27.18 -4.55
N GLU A 149 -0.03 26.91 -5.54
CA GLU A 149 -0.31 27.15 -6.96
C GLU A 149 -1.42 26.25 -7.50
N LEU A 150 -1.50 24.99 -7.03
CA LEU A 150 -2.58 24.06 -7.37
C LEU A 150 -3.92 24.57 -6.81
N TYR A 151 -3.96 25.05 -5.57
CA TYR A 151 -5.16 25.64 -4.98
C TYR A 151 -5.58 26.95 -5.66
N ALA A 152 -4.64 27.80 -6.03
CA ALA A 152 -4.94 29.04 -6.74
C ALA A 152 -5.52 28.80 -8.15
N ASN A 153 -5.08 27.74 -8.82
CA ASN A 153 -5.59 27.33 -10.13
C ASN A 153 -6.93 26.58 -10.05
N SER A 154 -7.20 25.84 -8.97
CA SER A 154 -8.48 25.15 -8.78
C SER A 154 -9.65 26.13 -8.57
N ASN A 155 -9.38 27.32 -8.07
CA ASN A 155 -10.39 28.37 -7.89
C ASN A 155 -10.73 29.17 -9.17
N LYS A 156 -10.08 28.88 -10.31
CA LYS A 156 -10.31 29.53 -11.59
C LYS A 156 -11.08 28.73 -12.63
N SER A 157 -11.39 27.45 -12.36
CA SER A 157 -12.11 26.60 -13.31
C SER A 157 -13.37 26.00 -12.71
N GLU A 158 -14.48 26.39 -13.31
CA GLU A 158 -15.81 25.74 -13.35
C GLU A 158 -16.38 25.21 -12.03
N THR A 159 -17.58 25.62 -11.72
CA THR A 159 -18.46 24.98 -10.71
C THR A 159 -18.39 23.47 -10.84
N PRO A 160 -18.16 22.73 -9.74
CA PRO A 160 -18.07 21.26 -9.81
C PRO A 160 -19.35 20.70 -10.43
N LYS A 161 -19.20 19.97 -11.53
CA LYS A 161 -20.33 19.29 -12.18
C LYS A 161 -21.04 18.43 -11.14
N LYS A 162 -22.36 18.53 -11.05
CA LYS A 162 -23.15 17.68 -10.18
C LYS A 162 -22.88 16.21 -10.57
N TYR A 163 -22.77 15.33 -9.59
CA TYR A 163 -22.51 13.89 -9.78
C TYR A 163 -23.44 13.25 -10.81
N SER A 164 -24.70 13.71 -10.91
CA SER A 164 -25.66 13.34 -11.96
C SER A 164 -25.21 13.65 -13.39
N GLN A 165 -24.40 14.70 -13.59
CA GLN A 165 -23.88 15.06 -14.92
C GLN A 165 -22.70 14.17 -15.32
N LEU A 166 -21.88 13.73 -14.37
CA LEU A 166 -20.79 12.78 -14.60
C LEU A 166 -21.30 11.38 -14.98
N ILE A 167 -22.40 10.95 -14.38
CA ILE A 167 -23.04 9.67 -14.74
C ILE A 167 -23.61 9.74 -16.15
N ALA A 168 -24.31 10.82 -16.51
CA ALA A 168 -24.88 10.99 -17.85
C ALA A 168 -23.81 11.02 -18.96
N GLU A 169 -22.66 11.63 -18.70
CA GLU A 169 -21.52 11.63 -19.65
C GLU A 169 -20.90 10.24 -19.81
N ARG A 170 -20.82 9.44 -18.73
CA ARG A 170 -20.34 8.05 -18.79
C ARG A 170 -21.25 7.15 -19.60
N ASP A 171 -22.55 7.26 -19.40
CA ASP A 171 -23.53 6.42 -20.07
C ASP A 171 -23.63 6.74 -21.58
N ASN A 172 -23.50 8.02 -21.96
CA ASN A 172 -23.41 8.43 -23.37
C ASN A 172 -22.15 7.94 -24.09
N ASN A 173 -21.01 7.82 -23.38
CA ASN A 173 -19.77 7.31 -23.96
C ASN A 173 -19.78 5.78 -24.16
N GLN A 174 -20.60 5.03 -23.41
CA GLN A 174 -20.75 3.59 -23.61
C GLN A 174 -21.68 3.25 -24.80
N PHE A 175 -22.58 4.13 -25.19
CA PHE A 175 -23.48 3.93 -26.34
C PHE A 175 -22.83 4.24 -27.71
N ASN A 176 -21.74 4.99 -27.75
CA ASN A 176 -21.05 5.38 -28.98
C ASN A 176 -19.87 4.46 -29.38
N GLN A 177 -19.69 3.31 -28.68
CA GLN A 177 -18.67 2.31 -29.02
C GLN A 177 -19.27 0.97 -29.47
N LYS A 178 -20.35 0.99 -30.23
CA LYS A 178 -20.87 -0.18 -30.94
C LYS A 178 -20.88 0.08 -32.44
#